data_657eb0a5e8eb99965772f225e1e92368
#
_entry.id   657eb0a5e8eb99965772f225e1e92368
#
_cell.length_a   1.000
_cell.length_b   1.000
_cell.length_c   1.000
_cell.angle_alpha   90.00
_cell.angle_beta   90.00
_cell.angle_gamma   90.00
#
_symmetry.space_group_name_H-M   'P 1'
#
loop_
_entity.id
_entity.type
_entity.pdbx_description
1 polymer ?
#
loop_
_entity_poly.entity_id
_entity_poly.type
_entity_poly.pdbx_seq_one_letter_code
_entity_poly.pdbx_strand_id
1 'polypeptide(L)'
;TARKVEALIRRMPRGTFEFTDYIEDDVVTDIPIRLKVAMTVGDGHIHLDYTGSDVQVGSALNVPTGGRAHPFMAIALFNYFITKDPGIPLNAGVLRPIRMTLPVGSVVNPQFPAACGVRYATVLRIYDAVLGALARALPAEIPAASAGQGCMVALALPDLEATDDDLWLQRTPPTRGLDNPFARARHALSQIAVTARGFLA
;
A
#
# COMPACT_ATOMS: atom_id res chain seq x y z
N THR A 1 -4.98 -18.11 13.18
CA THR A 1 -5.20 -16.92 12.36
C THR A 1 -6.42 -17.07 11.47
N ALA A 2 -6.45 -18.00 10.47
CA ALA A 2 -7.53 -18.11 9.49
C ALA A 2 -8.93 -18.21 10.12
N ARG A 3 -9.16 -19.09 11.11
CA ARG A 3 -10.46 -19.23 11.78
C ARG A 3 -10.98 -17.93 12.42
N LYS A 4 -10.08 -17.11 12.99
CA LYS A 4 -10.46 -15.80 13.55
C LYS A 4 -10.90 -14.83 12.44
N VAL A 5 -10.16 -14.79 11.34
CA VAL A 5 -10.50 -13.97 10.17
C VAL A 5 -11.82 -14.41 9.55
N GLU A 6 -12.04 -15.72 9.36
CA GLU A 6 -13.32 -16.27 8.89
C GLU A 6 -14.50 -15.87 9.78
N ALA A 7 -14.28 -15.89 11.11
CA ALA A 7 -15.34 -15.49 12.07
C ALA A 7 -15.67 -14.00 11.96
N LEU A 8 -14.68 -13.13 11.70
CA LEU A 8 -14.93 -11.71 11.44
C LEU A 8 -15.66 -11.50 10.12
N ILE A 9 -15.24 -12.20 9.04
CA ILE A 9 -15.90 -12.09 7.74
C ILE A 9 -17.37 -12.50 7.81
N ARG A 10 -17.72 -13.53 8.59
CA ARG A 10 -19.14 -13.96 8.78
C ARG A 10 -20.02 -12.87 9.41
N ARG A 11 -19.43 -11.88 10.08
CA ARG A 11 -20.17 -10.74 10.67
C ARG A 11 -20.34 -9.59 9.69
N MET A 12 -19.61 -9.61 8.57
CA MET A 12 -19.71 -8.56 7.55
C MET A 12 -20.99 -8.74 6.72
N PRO A 13 -21.57 -7.65 6.19
CA PRO A 13 -22.66 -7.72 5.22
C PRO A 13 -22.25 -8.54 4.00
N ARG A 14 -23.08 -9.51 3.61
CA ARG A 14 -22.86 -10.30 2.39
C ARG A 14 -23.20 -9.47 1.15
N GLY A 15 -22.47 -9.64 0.10
CA GLY A 15 -22.71 -8.95 -1.17
C GLY A 15 -21.41 -8.62 -1.90
N THR A 16 -21.56 -7.94 -3.03
CA THR A 16 -20.44 -7.45 -3.83
C THR A 16 -20.39 -5.93 -3.75
N PHE A 17 -19.23 -5.40 -3.38
CA PHE A 17 -18.98 -3.99 -3.18
C PHE A 17 -17.82 -3.57 -4.09
N GLU A 18 -18.11 -2.72 -5.06
CA GLU A 18 -17.13 -2.28 -6.03
C GLU A 18 -16.57 -0.90 -5.70
N PHE A 19 -15.30 -0.69 -6.00
CA PHE A 19 -14.69 0.63 -5.95
C PHE A 19 -13.66 0.76 -7.08
N THR A 20 -13.50 1.99 -7.55
CA THR A 20 -12.51 2.33 -8.58
C THR A 20 -11.73 3.54 -8.11
N ASP A 21 -10.42 3.49 -8.24
CA ASP A 21 -9.50 4.57 -7.96
C ASP A 21 -8.49 4.72 -9.09
N TYR A 22 -7.73 5.81 -9.10
CA TYR A 22 -6.83 6.15 -10.20
C TYR A 22 -5.47 6.58 -9.67
N ILE A 23 -4.43 6.23 -10.40
CA ILE A 23 -3.14 6.91 -10.36
C ILE A 23 -3.20 7.96 -11.46
N GLU A 24 -2.92 9.22 -11.15
CA GLU A 24 -3.15 10.36 -12.06
C GLU A 24 -2.37 10.25 -13.36
N ASP A 25 -1.12 9.74 -13.30
CA ASP A 25 -0.27 9.51 -14.45
C ASP A 25 0.73 8.38 -14.18
N ASP A 26 1.45 7.93 -15.20
CA ASP A 26 2.51 6.92 -15.08
C ASP A 26 3.93 7.53 -15.19
N VAL A 27 4.05 8.86 -15.07
CA VAL A 27 5.31 9.64 -15.25
C VAL A 27 5.82 9.64 -16.72
N VAL A 28 5.23 8.85 -17.59
CA VAL A 28 5.57 8.75 -19.02
C VAL A 28 4.46 9.34 -19.88
N THR A 29 3.20 9.15 -19.45
CA THR A 29 2.01 9.68 -20.13
C THR A 29 1.09 10.32 -19.11
N ASP A 30 0.29 11.30 -19.54
CA ASP A 30 -0.75 11.96 -18.72
C ASP A 30 -2.06 11.14 -18.69
N ILE A 31 -2.00 9.83 -18.95
CA ILE A 31 -3.17 8.95 -18.96
C ILE A 31 -3.32 8.33 -17.56
N PRO A 32 -4.43 8.61 -16.87
CA PRO A 32 -4.68 8.01 -15.56
C PRO A 32 -4.74 6.47 -15.63
N ILE A 33 -4.13 5.81 -14.67
CA ILE A 33 -4.17 4.35 -14.54
C ILE A 33 -5.32 3.96 -13.62
N ARG A 34 -6.29 3.24 -14.14
CA ARG A 34 -7.45 2.78 -13.39
C ARG A 34 -7.13 1.52 -12.59
N LEU A 35 -7.50 1.55 -11.32
CA LEU A 35 -7.48 0.43 -10.40
C LEU A 35 -8.91 0.14 -9.94
N LYS A 36 -9.45 -1.01 -10.33
CA LYS A 36 -10.80 -1.44 -9.94
C LYS A 36 -10.71 -2.66 -9.03
N VAL A 37 -11.55 -2.70 -8.00
CA VAL A 37 -11.76 -3.88 -7.17
C VAL A 37 -13.25 -4.13 -6.96
N ALA A 38 -13.67 -5.38 -7.13
CA ALA A 38 -14.96 -5.88 -6.70
C ALA A 38 -14.73 -6.86 -5.53
N MET A 39 -15.11 -6.42 -4.33
CA MET A 39 -15.01 -7.21 -3.10
C MET A 39 -16.33 -7.96 -2.87
N THR A 40 -16.30 -9.27 -3.03
CA THR A 40 -17.45 -10.13 -2.73
C THR A 40 -17.26 -10.80 -1.36
N VAL A 41 -18.17 -10.50 -0.43
CA VAL A 41 -18.20 -11.07 0.92
C VAL A 41 -19.14 -12.26 0.94
N GLY A 42 -18.59 -13.45 1.20
CA GLY A 42 -19.32 -14.70 1.34
C GLY A 42 -19.39 -15.20 2.79
N ASP A 43 -19.68 -16.50 2.95
CA ASP A 43 -19.71 -17.11 4.28
C ASP A 43 -18.29 -17.46 4.77
N GLY A 44 -17.68 -16.54 5.50
CA GLY A 44 -16.34 -16.69 6.04
C GLY A 44 -15.21 -16.58 5.02
N HIS A 45 -15.49 -16.08 3.83
CA HIS A 45 -14.48 -15.81 2.81
C HIS A 45 -14.76 -14.49 2.07
N ILE A 46 -13.69 -13.89 1.53
CA ILE A 46 -13.76 -12.72 0.66
C ILE A 46 -13.11 -13.08 -0.68
N HIS A 47 -13.72 -12.62 -1.77
CA HIS A 47 -13.12 -12.62 -3.09
C HIS A 47 -12.85 -11.17 -3.53
N LEU A 48 -11.60 -10.86 -3.85
CA LEU A 48 -11.18 -9.60 -4.44
C LEU A 48 -10.96 -9.83 -5.94
N ASP A 49 -11.82 -9.27 -6.77
CA ASP A 49 -11.70 -9.32 -8.21
C ASP A 49 -11.21 -7.97 -8.74
N TYR A 50 -10.02 -7.95 -9.35
CA TYR A 50 -9.40 -6.77 -9.93
C TYR A 50 -9.65 -6.64 -11.44
N THR A 51 -10.60 -7.39 -11.99
CA THR A 51 -11.03 -7.27 -13.38
C THR A 51 -11.56 -5.87 -13.67
N GLY A 52 -11.03 -5.27 -14.74
CA GLY A 52 -11.30 -3.87 -15.09
C GLY A 52 -10.24 -2.89 -14.60
N SER A 53 -9.20 -3.34 -13.88
CA SER A 53 -7.96 -2.57 -13.75
C SER A 53 -7.24 -2.51 -15.10
N ASP A 54 -6.49 -1.42 -15.33
CA ASP A 54 -5.85 -1.19 -16.62
C ASP A 54 -4.71 -2.19 -16.90
N VAL A 55 -4.31 -2.25 -18.15
CA VAL A 55 -3.16 -3.04 -18.61
C VAL A 55 -1.87 -2.57 -17.94
N GLN A 56 -0.87 -3.43 -17.93
CA GLN A 56 0.46 -3.07 -17.43
C GLN A 56 1.01 -1.84 -18.18
N VAL A 57 1.72 -1.00 -17.44
CA VAL A 57 2.29 0.25 -17.95
C VAL A 57 3.80 0.12 -18.15
N GLY A 58 4.38 1.01 -18.99
CA GLY A 58 5.80 1.05 -19.25
C GLY A 58 6.63 1.55 -18.07
N SER A 59 6.03 2.33 -17.18
CA SER A 59 6.67 2.84 -15.97
C SER A 59 6.78 1.78 -14.87
N ALA A 60 7.55 2.07 -13.82
CA ALA A 60 7.86 1.12 -12.74
C ALA A 60 6.71 0.89 -11.74
N LEU A 61 5.47 1.19 -12.11
CA LEU A 61 4.28 1.13 -11.25
C LEU A 61 3.61 -0.24 -11.17
N ASN A 62 4.00 -1.20 -11.98
CA ASN A 62 3.36 -2.52 -12.01
C ASN A 62 3.60 -3.32 -10.72
N VAL A 63 2.60 -4.09 -10.29
CA VAL A 63 2.66 -4.95 -9.09
C VAL A 63 2.78 -6.42 -9.50
N PRO A 64 3.96 -7.05 -9.38
CA PRO A 64 4.22 -8.41 -9.86
C PRO A 64 3.65 -9.45 -8.89
N THR A 65 2.35 -9.69 -8.92
CA THR A 65 1.69 -10.69 -8.06
C THR A 65 1.87 -12.13 -8.54
N GLY A 66 2.22 -12.31 -9.81
CA GLY A 66 2.29 -13.64 -10.44
C GLY A 66 0.96 -14.37 -10.48
N GLY A 67 -0.17 -13.64 -10.46
CA GLY A 67 -1.52 -14.18 -10.50
C GLY A 67 -1.94 -14.92 -9.23
N ARG A 68 -1.20 -14.77 -8.14
CA ARG A 68 -1.46 -15.44 -6.85
C ARG A 68 -1.96 -14.45 -5.81
N ALA A 69 -2.70 -14.95 -4.82
CA ALA A 69 -3.06 -14.13 -3.67
C ALA A 69 -1.81 -13.51 -3.04
N HIS A 70 -1.77 -12.18 -3.02
CA HIS A 70 -0.60 -11.42 -2.61
C HIS A 70 -0.97 -10.45 -1.47
N PRO A 71 -0.15 -10.33 -0.39
CA PRO A 71 -0.45 -9.48 0.75
C PRO A 71 -0.77 -8.04 0.37
N PHE A 72 -0.04 -7.45 -0.57
CA PHE A 72 -0.24 -6.07 -1.01
C PHE A 72 -1.63 -5.80 -1.59
N MET A 73 -2.25 -6.83 -2.18
CA MET A 73 -3.60 -6.73 -2.74
C MET A 73 -4.70 -6.79 -1.67
N ALA A 74 -4.37 -7.13 -0.42
CA ALA A 74 -5.32 -7.28 0.68
C ALA A 74 -4.92 -6.52 1.95
N ILE A 75 -3.93 -5.63 1.88
CA ILE A 75 -3.36 -4.97 3.07
C ILE A 75 -4.42 -4.16 3.85
N ALA A 76 -5.40 -3.57 3.18
CA ALA A 76 -6.52 -2.88 3.81
C ALA A 76 -7.41 -3.83 4.64
N LEU A 77 -7.65 -5.04 4.12
CA LEU A 77 -8.35 -6.09 4.87
C LEU A 77 -7.55 -6.54 6.09
N PHE A 78 -6.23 -6.65 5.98
CA PHE A 78 -5.37 -6.98 7.10
C PHE A 78 -5.49 -5.95 8.22
N ASN A 79 -5.41 -4.67 7.88
CA ASN A 79 -5.56 -3.58 8.83
C ASN A 79 -6.95 -3.60 9.47
N TYR A 80 -8.01 -3.82 8.70
CA TYR A 80 -9.37 -3.95 9.21
C TYR A 80 -9.47 -5.10 10.24
N PHE A 81 -9.01 -6.31 9.88
CA PHE A 81 -9.13 -7.47 10.78
C PHE A 81 -8.34 -7.30 12.08
N ILE A 82 -7.12 -6.75 12.02
CA ILE A 82 -6.28 -6.51 13.21
C ILE A 82 -6.89 -5.42 14.08
N THR A 83 -7.49 -4.39 13.48
CA THR A 83 -8.20 -3.34 14.23
C THR A 83 -9.42 -3.91 14.97
N LYS A 84 -10.12 -4.88 14.36
CA LYS A 84 -11.28 -5.54 15.00
C LYS A 84 -10.92 -6.58 16.05
N ASP A 85 -9.83 -7.31 15.85
CA ASP A 85 -9.28 -8.27 16.83
C ASP A 85 -7.75 -8.18 16.84
N PRO A 86 -7.17 -7.35 17.74
CA PRO A 86 -5.72 -7.24 17.89
C PRO A 86 -5.02 -8.56 18.25
N GLY A 87 -5.76 -9.57 18.67
CA GLY A 87 -5.24 -10.92 18.94
C GLY A 87 -5.10 -11.78 17.68
N ILE A 88 -5.26 -11.24 16.47
CA ILE A 88 -4.98 -11.94 15.21
C ILE A 88 -3.49 -11.81 14.90
N PRO A 89 -2.71 -12.91 14.87
CA PRO A 89 -1.31 -12.86 14.46
C PRO A 89 -1.19 -12.48 13.00
N LEU A 90 -0.32 -11.49 12.70
CA LEU A 90 -0.03 -11.07 11.33
C LEU A 90 0.86 -12.10 10.63
N ASN A 91 0.26 -13.04 9.94
CA ASN A 91 0.95 -14.07 9.16
C ASN A 91 0.11 -14.50 7.95
N ALA A 92 0.66 -15.36 7.09
CA ALA A 92 0.02 -15.84 5.88
C ALA A 92 -1.38 -16.49 6.09
N GLY A 93 -1.72 -16.86 7.33
CA GLY A 93 -3.04 -17.36 7.67
C GLY A 93 -4.17 -16.35 7.47
N VAL A 94 -3.88 -15.04 7.43
CA VAL A 94 -4.86 -13.98 7.12
C VAL A 94 -5.34 -14.09 5.68
N LEU A 95 -4.46 -14.51 4.75
CA LEU A 95 -4.82 -14.66 3.32
C LEU A 95 -5.66 -15.90 3.01
N ARG A 96 -5.67 -16.93 3.88
CA ARG A 96 -6.35 -18.19 3.58
C ARG A 96 -7.83 -18.04 3.21
N PRO A 97 -8.64 -17.21 3.89
CA PRO A 97 -10.04 -16.99 3.52
C PRO A 97 -10.21 -15.94 2.41
N ILE A 98 -9.12 -15.41 1.82
CA ILE A 98 -9.17 -14.38 0.79
C ILE A 98 -8.76 -14.99 -0.55
N ARG A 99 -9.66 -14.95 -1.53
CA ARG A 99 -9.39 -15.31 -2.92
C ARG A 99 -9.18 -14.07 -3.75
N MET A 100 -8.41 -14.16 -4.83
CA MET A 100 -8.13 -13.03 -5.71
C MET A 100 -8.22 -13.45 -7.17
N THR A 101 -8.85 -12.60 -7.98
CA THR A 101 -8.76 -12.61 -9.43
C THR A 101 -7.87 -11.46 -9.86
N LEU A 102 -6.75 -11.78 -10.50
CA LEU A 102 -5.73 -10.83 -10.93
C LEU A 102 -5.50 -11.02 -12.43
N PRO A 103 -6.12 -10.20 -13.28
CA PRO A 103 -6.06 -10.37 -14.74
C PRO A 103 -4.63 -10.36 -15.26
N VAL A 104 -4.30 -11.30 -16.10
CA VAL A 104 -2.97 -11.42 -16.72
C VAL A 104 -2.71 -10.21 -17.62
N GLY A 105 -1.51 -9.64 -17.56
CA GLY A 105 -1.12 -8.47 -18.34
C GLY A 105 -1.69 -7.15 -17.83
N SER A 106 -2.34 -7.15 -16.67
CA SER A 106 -2.77 -5.92 -16.00
C SER A 106 -1.69 -5.35 -15.11
N VAL A 107 -1.85 -4.10 -14.68
CA VAL A 107 -0.94 -3.41 -13.74
C VAL A 107 -0.79 -4.16 -12.42
N VAL A 108 -1.75 -5.00 -12.03
CA VAL A 108 -1.73 -5.83 -10.81
C VAL A 108 -1.22 -7.26 -11.01
N ASN A 109 -0.99 -7.66 -12.25
CA ASN A 109 -0.42 -8.96 -12.63
C ASN A 109 0.30 -8.85 -13.97
N PRO A 110 1.37 -8.06 -14.05
CA PRO A 110 2.09 -7.78 -15.28
C PRO A 110 2.83 -9.01 -15.80
N GLN A 111 3.04 -9.05 -17.10
CA GLN A 111 3.86 -10.03 -17.79
C GLN A 111 5.27 -9.46 -18.07
N PHE A 112 6.25 -10.33 -18.08
CA PHE A 112 7.63 -9.95 -18.45
C PHE A 112 7.72 -9.51 -19.94
N PRO A 113 8.49 -8.45 -20.25
CA PRO A 113 9.20 -7.55 -19.34
C PRO A 113 8.27 -6.46 -18.80
N ALA A 114 8.31 -6.21 -17.47
CA ALA A 114 7.55 -5.14 -16.83
C ALA A 114 8.38 -4.47 -15.73
N ALA A 115 8.37 -3.15 -15.69
CA ALA A 115 9.02 -2.39 -14.64
C ALA A 115 8.16 -2.38 -13.36
N CYS A 116 8.76 -2.69 -12.20
CA CYS A 116 8.04 -2.87 -10.92
C CYS A 116 8.71 -2.14 -9.73
N GLY A 117 9.70 -1.28 -9.98
CA GLY A 117 10.54 -0.68 -8.94
C GLY A 117 9.78 0.24 -7.98
N VAL A 118 8.75 0.94 -8.47
CA VAL A 118 7.95 1.91 -7.70
C VAL A 118 6.53 1.38 -7.41
N ARG A 119 6.35 0.06 -7.43
CA ARG A 119 5.05 -0.60 -7.18
C ARG A 119 4.34 -0.16 -5.92
N TYR A 120 5.06 0.38 -4.93
CA TYR A 120 4.45 0.84 -3.68
C TYR A 120 3.41 1.95 -3.91
N ALA A 121 3.59 2.81 -4.91
CA ALA A 121 2.63 3.86 -5.24
C ALA A 121 1.29 3.24 -5.68
N THR A 122 1.33 2.23 -6.54
CA THR A 122 0.15 1.45 -6.94
C THR A 122 -0.47 0.71 -5.76
N VAL A 123 0.35 0.15 -4.86
CA VAL A 123 -0.13 -0.55 -3.66
C VAL A 123 -0.88 0.40 -2.73
N LEU A 124 -0.46 1.66 -2.59
CA LEU A 124 -1.19 2.66 -1.82
C LEU A 124 -2.58 2.94 -2.42
N ARG A 125 -2.68 3.04 -3.74
CA ARG A 125 -3.98 3.22 -4.42
C ARG A 125 -4.85 1.97 -4.32
N ILE A 126 -4.27 0.77 -4.40
CA ILE A 126 -4.97 -0.50 -4.14
C ILE A 126 -5.51 -0.53 -2.70
N TYR A 127 -4.72 -0.07 -1.74
CA TYR A 127 -5.14 0.04 -0.35
C TYR A 127 -6.41 0.90 -0.23
N ASP A 128 -6.41 2.09 -0.83
CA ASP A 128 -7.55 3.00 -0.81
C ASP A 128 -8.75 2.44 -1.61
N ALA A 129 -8.52 1.77 -2.73
CA ALA A 129 -9.58 1.10 -3.48
C ALA A 129 -10.28 0.00 -2.66
N VAL A 130 -9.52 -0.83 -1.93
CA VAL A 130 -10.09 -1.86 -1.05
C VAL A 130 -10.78 -1.22 0.15
N LEU A 131 -10.25 -0.15 0.75
CA LEU A 131 -10.94 0.62 1.79
C LEU A 131 -12.25 1.23 1.27
N GLY A 132 -12.26 1.75 0.04
CA GLY A 132 -13.47 2.27 -0.60
C GLY A 132 -14.56 1.20 -0.77
N ALA A 133 -14.16 -0.02 -1.17
CA ALA A 133 -15.08 -1.17 -1.22
C ALA A 133 -15.58 -1.57 0.19
N LEU A 134 -14.69 -1.57 1.18
CA LEU A 134 -15.05 -1.80 2.59
C LEU A 134 -16.00 -0.72 3.12
N ALA A 135 -15.78 0.55 2.80
CA ALA A 135 -16.64 1.65 3.22
C ALA A 135 -18.07 1.52 2.66
N ARG A 136 -18.22 0.93 1.47
CA ARG A 136 -19.56 0.60 0.93
C ARG A 136 -20.24 -0.54 1.68
N ALA A 137 -19.46 -1.50 2.17
CA ALA A 137 -19.96 -2.59 2.98
C ALA A 137 -20.25 -2.16 4.44
N LEU A 138 -19.39 -1.30 4.98
CA LEU A 138 -19.33 -0.95 6.41
C LEU A 138 -19.15 0.57 6.58
N PRO A 139 -20.10 1.40 6.15
CA PRO A 139 -19.92 2.86 6.06
C PRO A 139 -19.69 3.55 7.42
N ALA A 140 -20.11 2.94 8.53
CA ALA A 140 -19.90 3.49 9.87
C ALA A 140 -18.56 3.08 10.50
N GLU A 141 -17.80 2.18 9.86
CA GLU A 141 -16.60 1.57 10.46
C GLU A 141 -15.29 1.96 9.76
N ILE A 142 -15.39 2.43 8.53
CA ILE A 142 -14.22 2.74 7.70
C ILE A 142 -13.99 4.26 7.68
N PRO A 143 -12.78 4.73 7.98
CA PRO A 143 -12.46 6.15 7.93
C PRO A 143 -12.47 6.68 6.49
N ALA A 144 -12.48 8.01 6.36
CA ALA A 144 -12.30 8.67 5.07
C ALA A 144 -10.96 8.27 4.42
N ALA A 145 -10.93 8.32 3.10
CA ALA A 145 -9.72 8.04 2.34
C ALA A 145 -8.58 9.01 2.70
N SER A 146 -7.35 8.50 2.63
CA SER A 146 -6.15 9.33 2.74
C SER A 146 -5.84 10.02 1.41
N ALA A 147 -4.81 10.90 1.41
CA ALA A 147 -4.31 11.46 0.15
C ALA A 147 -3.74 10.39 -0.80
N GLY A 148 -3.46 9.18 -0.29
CA GLY A 148 -2.99 8.03 -1.05
C GLY A 148 -1.66 8.24 -1.78
N GLN A 149 -0.87 9.19 -1.32
CA GLN A 149 0.44 9.51 -1.87
C GLN A 149 1.52 9.20 -0.84
N GLY A 150 2.63 8.65 -1.32
CA GLY A 150 3.86 8.51 -0.55
C GLY A 150 4.85 9.56 -1.00
N CYS A 151 5.03 10.62 -0.20
CA CYS A 151 6.07 11.61 -0.46
C CYS A 151 7.43 11.05 -0.04
N MET A 152 8.36 10.96 -0.98
CA MET A 152 9.75 10.60 -0.72
C MET A 152 10.64 11.79 -1.08
N VAL A 153 11.44 12.24 -0.13
CA VAL A 153 12.45 13.27 -0.36
C VAL A 153 13.82 12.60 -0.31
N ALA A 154 14.52 12.61 -1.43
CA ALA A 154 15.91 12.17 -1.51
C ALA A 154 16.82 13.40 -1.49
N LEU A 155 17.68 13.49 -0.47
CA LEU A 155 18.68 14.55 -0.35
C LEU A 155 20.08 13.94 -0.62
N ALA A 156 20.74 14.40 -1.67
CA ALA A 156 22.14 14.12 -1.92
C ALA A 156 22.98 15.21 -1.23
N LEU A 157 23.80 14.82 -0.28
CA LEU A 157 24.74 15.70 0.40
C LEU A 157 26.14 15.43 -0.17
N PRO A 158 26.68 16.32 -1.02
CA PRO A 158 27.91 16.05 -1.78
C PRO A 158 29.16 15.87 -0.93
N ASP A 159 29.14 16.36 0.32
CA ASP A 159 30.29 16.31 1.22
C ASP A 159 30.27 15.12 2.22
N LEU A 160 29.34 14.18 2.02
CA LEU A 160 29.28 12.98 2.84
C LEU A 160 29.97 11.83 2.10
N GLU A 161 31.25 11.61 2.42
CA GLU A 161 31.87 10.31 2.13
C GLU A 161 31.17 9.26 3.01
N ALA A 162 30.44 8.34 2.37
CA ALA A 162 29.82 7.22 3.07
C ALA A 162 30.93 6.26 3.50
N THR A 163 31.16 6.16 4.81
CA THR A 163 32.02 5.14 5.40
C THR A 163 31.18 3.92 5.76
N ASP A 164 31.84 2.77 5.96
CA ASP A 164 31.16 1.54 6.42
C ASP A 164 30.42 1.76 7.75
N ASP A 165 30.90 2.68 8.59
CA ASP A 165 30.23 3.10 9.82
C ASP A 165 28.92 3.84 9.55
N ASP A 166 28.83 4.61 8.48
CA ASP A 166 27.61 5.35 8.10
C ASP A 166 26.50 4.40 7.61
N LEU A 167 26.85 3.32 6.96
CA LEU A 167 25.92 2.25 6.57
C LEU A 167 25.33 1.51 7.79
N TRP A 168 26.10 1.39 8.86
CA TRP A 168 25.64 0.84 10.14
C TRP A 168 24.63 1.76 10.83
N LEU A 169 24.80 3.07 10.74
CA LEU A 169 23.92 4.06 11.34
C LEU A 169 22.53 4.12 10.71
N GLN A 170 22.34 3.59 9.49
CA GLN A 170 21.03 3.42 8.91
C GLN A 170 20.21 2.32 9.62
N ARG A 171 20.84 1.42 10.34
CA ARG A 171 20.21 0.29 11.04
C ARG A 171 20.00 0.51 12.53
N THR A 172 20.67 1.49 13.12
CA THR A 172 20.58 1.78 14.56
C THR A 172 20.16 3.24 14.77
N PRO A 173 19.21 3.52 15.67
CA PRO A 173 18.91 4.90 16.02
C PRO A 173 20.18 5.55 16.63
N PRO A 174 20.62 6.71 16.14
CA PRO A 174 21.83 7.35 16.64
C PRO A 174 21.64 7.77 18.09
N THR A 175 22.45 7.23 18.95
CA THR A 175 22.52 7.57 20.38
C THR A 175 23.53 8.69 20.71
N ARG A 176 24.21 9.24 19.71
CA ARG A 176 25.26 10.26 19.89
C ARG A 176 25.04 11.46 19.00
N GLY A 177 25.22 12.61 19.62
CA GLY A 177 25.08 14.01 19.21
C GLY A 177 25.17 14.42 17.73
N LEU A 178 25.09 15.73 17.49
CA LEU A 178 25.02 16.37 16.16
C LEU A 178 26.27 16.20 15.26
N ASP A 179 27.30 15.51 15.74
CA ASP A 179 28.54 15.27 14.98
C ASP A 179 28.38 14.14 13.94
N ASN A 180 27.25 13.46 13.97
CA ASN A 180 26.90 12.41 13.02
C ASN A 180 26.21 13.02 11.78
N PRO A 181 26.67 12.72 10.55
CA PRO A 181 26.07 13.21 9.31
C PRO A 181 24.58 12.90 9.20
N PHE A 182 24.14 11.72 9.67
CA PHE A 182 22.72 11.34 9.68
C PHE A 182 21.89 12.13 10.71
N ALA A 183 22.47 12.49 11.86
CA ALA A 183 21.81 13.36 12.83
C ALA A 183 21.62 14.76 12.24
N ARG A 184 22.60 15.27 11.49
CA ARG A 184 22.51 16.55 10.75
C ARG A 184 21.47 16.48 9.64
N ALA A 185 21.46 15.42 8.82
CA ALA A 185 20.47 15.24 7.77
C ALA A 185 19.04 15.12 8.34
N ARG A 186 18.85 14.39 9.43
CA ARG A 186 17.57 14.27 10.13
C ARG A 186 17.13 15.60 10.73
N HIS A 187 18.07 16.37 11.31
CA HIS A 187 17.78 17.71 11.82
C HIS A 187 17.37 18.65 10.68
N ALA A 188 18.06 18.63 9.53
CA ALA A 188 17.70 19.40 8.35
C ALA A 188 16.29 19.01 7.83
N LEU A 189 15.99 17.72 7.75
CA LEU A 189 14.65 17.22 7.38
C LEU A 189 13.57 17.66 8.37
N SER A 190 13.85 17.67 9.67
CA SER A 190 12.91 18.17 10.68
C SER A 190 12.66 19.67 10.53
N GLN A 191 13.68 20.46 10.17
CA GLN A 191 13.54 21.89 9.89
C GLN A 191 12.72 22.15 8.62
N ILE A 192 12.91 21.36 7.56
CA ILE A 192 12.09 21.43 6.33
C ILE A 192 10.63 21.13 6.66
N ALA A 193 10.35 20.10 7.45
CA ALA A 193 9.00 19.74 7.87
C ALA A 193 8.33 20.81 8.73
N VAL A 194 9.10 21.50 9.60
CA VAL A 194 8.62 22.64 10.39
C VAL A 194 8.32 23.85 9.50
N THR A 195 9.19 24.14 8.53
CA THR A 195 9.00 25.24 7.58
C THR A 195 7.79 25.00 6.70
N ALA A 196 7.60 23.77 6.19
CA ALA A 196 6.42 23.42 5.40
C ALA A 196 5.10 23.57 6.17
N ARG A 197 5.08 23.25 7.47
CA ARG A 197 3.91 23.53 8.32
C ARG A 197 3.62 25.02 8.52
N GLY A 198 4.65 25.85 8.54
CA GLY A 198 4.50 27.31 8.64
C GLY A 198 3.94 27.97 7.38
N PHE A 199 4.02 27.30 6.21
CA PHE A 199 3.43 27.77 4.96
C PHE A 199 1.96 27.37 4.78
N LEU A 200 1.45 26.42 5.57
CA LEU A 200 0.08 25.91 5.52
C LEU A 200 -0.81 26.45 6.65
N ALA A 201 -0.30 27.32 7.48
CA ALA A 201 -1.02 28.07 8.52
C ALA A 201 -1.27 29.50 8.08
#